data_b12579f7d611ee34c981d18cc9ca0e69
#
_entry.id   b12579f7d611ee34c981d18cc9ca0e69
#
_cell.length_a   1.000
_cell.length_b   1.000
_cell.length_c   1.000
_cell.angle_alpha   90.00
_cell.angle_beta   90.00
_cell.angle_gamma   90.00
#
_symmetry.space_group_name_H-M   'P 1'
#
loop_
_entity.id
_entity.type
_entity.pdbx_description
1 polymer ?
#
loop_
_entity_poly.entity_id
_entity_poly.type
_entity_poly.pdbx_seq_one_letter_code
_entity_poly.pdbx_strand_id
1 'polypeptide(L)'
;LRKASLAQDSDGNAGWTRDNRVLIYDRFDVWAITPDGMSARNVTAGVGRRDKTQFRVVRLDRADPDADERGIDPAKPLILRAENLETRDTGVWRASLADESAPTQLLTGPRSYRPLLKARNADVVLLTATTFSDDADLQVTDSTFSKLTRVTNVNPQKAELLWGAAELITYKTIDGLALKGALYKPENFDPKKKYPLMVYIYERLSQTIHNFPAPRPSSSISIPYYVSNGYLVLTPDIAYTVGAPGPSALKCVLPAVDAVVERGYVDENAIGIQGHSWGGYQIAYMVTQTTRFRAAEAGAPVANMVSAYNGIRWGTGLPRQFQYEQTQSRIGGTPWQYPLRFIENSPVFHLD
;
A
#
# COMPACT_ATOMS: atom_id res chain seq x y z
N LEU A 1 11.70 17.90 -12.29
CA LEU A 1 10.81 19.09 -12.27
C LEU A 1 9.51 18.88 -11.47
N ARG A 2 9.23 17.70 -10.91
CA ARG A 2 8.05 17.47 -10.08
C ARG A 2 8.33 17.14 -8.60
N LYS A 3 9.54 17.35 -8.12
CA LYS A 3 9.77 17.36 -6.66
C LYS A 3 8.99 18.48 -5.96
N ALA A 4 8.70 19.58 -6.66
CA ALA A 4 7.96 20.70 -6.10
C ALA A 4 6.45 20.49 -6.08
N SER A 5 5.85 19.78 -7.05
CA SER A 5 4.39 19.59 -7.08
C SER A 5 3.89 18.56 -6.06
N LEU A 6 4.71 17.57 -5.74
CA LEU A 6 4.37 16.58 -4.70
C LEU A 6 4.42 17.16 -3.27
N ALA A 7 5.04 18.32 -3.10
CA ALA A 7 5.07 19.03 -1.82
C ALA A 7 3.87 19.96 -1.62
N GLN A 8 3.07 20.21 -2.66
CA GLN A 8 1.98 21.17 -2.65
C GLN A 8 0.59 20.51 -2.60
N ASP A 9 0.47 19.23 -2.97
CA ASP A 9 -0.80 18.52 -2.91
C ASP A 9 -1.01 17.95 -1.51
N SER A 10 -2.19 18.19 -0.94
CA SER A 10 -2.58 17.53 0.32
C SER A 10 -2.80 16.04 0.08
N ASP A 11 -2.40 15.21 1.05
CA ASP A 11 -2.69 13.77 1.05
C ASP A 11 -4.15 13.46 1.44
N GLY A 12 -5.06 14.41 1.19
CA GLY A 12 -6.48 14.34 1.51
C GLY A 12 -6.87 15.10 2.78
N ASN A 13 -8.11 14.90 3.21
CA ASN A 13 -8.64 15.54 4.41
C ASN A 13 -9.49 14.59 5.26
N ALA A 14 -9.66 14.90 6.54
CA ALA A 14 -10.53 14.19 7.46
C ALA A 14 -11.90 14.83 7.62
N GLY A 15 -12.13 15.99 6.99
CA GLY A 15 -13.37 16.76 7.07
C GLY A 15 -13.28 17.98 7.97
N TRP A 16 -14.43 18.61 8.19
CA TRP A 16 -14.57 19.83 8.97
C TRP A 16 -14.77 19.55 10.46
N THR A 17 -14.29 20.44 11.29
CA THR A 17 -14.59 20.49 12.72
C THR A 17 -15.78 21.42 12.99
N ARG A 18 -16.44 21.26 14.14
CA ARG A 18 -17.59 22.10 14.54
C ARG A 18 -17.22 23.57 14.77
N ASP A 19 -15.96 23.85 15.07
CA ASP A 19 -15.42 25.20 15.22
C ASP A 19 -14.83 25.75 13.92
N ASN A 20 -15.31 25.22 12.78
CA ASN A 20 -15.04 25.72 11.43
C ASN A 20 -13.57 25.65 11.00
N ARG A 21 -12.83 24.62 11.41
CA ARG A 21 -11.51 24.29 10.85
C ARG A 21 -11.62 23.06 9.94
N VAL A 22 -10.76 22.96 8.94
CA VAL A 22 -10.62 21.74 8.13
C VAL A 22 -9.40 20.96 8.58
N LEU A 23 -9.53 19.63 8.72
CA LEU A 23 -8.41 18.74 8.99
C LEU A 23 -7.82 18.24 7.67
N ILE A 24 -6.60 18.64 7.36
CA ILE A 24 -5.87 18.30 6.14
C ILE A 24 -4.67 17.42 6.50
N TYR A 25 -4.34 16.51 5.60
CA TYR A 25 -3.16 15.67 5.72
C TYR A 25 -2.01 16.20 4.87
N ASP A 26 -0.81 16.27 5.45
CA ASP A 26 0.40 16.09 4.65
C ASP A 26 0.77 14.59 4.62
N ARG A 27 1.94 14.26 4.04
CA ARG A 27 2.38 12.88 3.96
C ARG A 27 2.37 12.14 5.30
N PHE A 28 2.64 12.83 6.40
CA PHE A 28 2.83 12.25 7.73
C PHE A 28 1.80 12.75 8.74
N ASP A 29 1.61 14.05 8.82
CA ASP A 29 0.96 14.74 9.90
C ASP A 29 -0.48 15.16 9.56
N VAL A 30 -1.24 15.50 10.60
CA VAL A 30 -2.59 16.06 10.53
C VAL A 30 -2.53 17.54 10.90
N TRP A 31 -3.11 18.38 10.05
CA TRP A 31 -3.16 19.83 10.22
C TRP A 31 -4.60 20.31 10.40
N ALA A 32 -4.85 21.20 11.35
CA ALA A 32 -6.09 21.92 11.50
C ALA A 32 -5.91 23.34 10.95
N ILE A 33 -6.67 23.69 9.93
CA ILE A 33 -6.52 24.94 9.17
C ILE A 33 -7.84 25.70 9.17
N THR A 34 -7.79 27.03 9.42
CA THR A 34 -8.97 27.90 9.29
C THR A 34 -9.32 28.16 7.83
N PRO A 35 -10.60 28.44 7.49
CA PRO A 35 -11.04 28.62 6.10
C PRO A 35 -10.33 29.74 5.34
N ASP A 36 -9.91 30.77 6.05
CA ASP A 36 -9.16 31.91 5.51
C ASP A 36 -7.67 31.61 5.32
N GLY A 37 -7.19 30.44 5.79
CA GLY A 37 -5.79 30.03 5.73
C GLY A 37 -4.87 30.80 6.69
N MET A 38 -5.39 31.69 7.53
CA MET A 38 -4.60 32.52 8.43
C MET A 38 -4.03 31.76 9.62
N SER A 39 -4.62 30.64 9.98
CA SER A 39 -4.12 29.74 11.03
C SER A 39 -4.00 28.32 10.54
N ALA A 40 -2.82 27.73 10.74
CA ALA A 40 -2.53 26.33 10.46
C ALA A 40 -1.78 25.73 11.65
N ARG A 41 -2.41 24.77 12.32
CA ARG A 41 -1.83 24.07 13.47
C ARG A 41 -1.55 22.60 13.13
N ASN A 42 -0.34 22.13 13.41
CA ASN A 42 -0.02 20.71 13.33
C ASN A 42 -0.58 19.97 14.55
N VAL A 43 -1.68 19.22 14.37
CA VAL A 43 -2.39 18.47 15.41
C VAL A 43 -1.53 17.33 15.98
N THR A 44 -0.63 16.82 15.17
CA THR A 44 0.28 15.73 15.55
C THR A 44 1.67 16.22 15.96
N ALA A 45 1.83 17.55 16.18
CA ALA A 45 3.05 18.17 16.72
C ALA A 45 4.35 17.76 15.98
N GLY A 46 4.27 17.43 14.69
CA GLY A 46 5.40 17.01 13.87
C GLY A 46 5.96 15.62 14.18
N VAL A 47 5.32 14.88 15.08
CA VAL A 47 5.72 13.50 15.43
C VAL A 47 5.71 12.60 14.20
N GLY A 48 4.72 12.74 13.31
CA GLY A 48 4.62 11.94 12.09
C GLY A 48 5.85 12.07 11.21
N ARG A 49 6.28 13.28 10.92
CA ARG A 49 7.47 13.57 10.10
C ARG A 49 8.76 13.13 10.77
N ARG A 50 8.90 13.38 12.08
CA ARG A 50 10.07 13.00 12.85
C ARG A 50 10.28 11.48 12.85
N ASP A 51 9.20 10.72 13.11
CA ASP A 51 9.25 9.26 13.32
C ASP A 51 8.87 8.45 12.07
N LYS A 52 8.74 9.12 10.90
CA LYS A 52 8.31 8.50 9.63
C LYS A 52 6.97 7.77 9.76
N THR A 53 6.09 8.26 10.61
CA THR A 53 4.78 7.68 10.90
C THR A 53 3.69 8.50 10.23
N GLN A 54 2.90 7.87 9.38
CA GLN A 54 1.76 8.48 8.72
C GLN A 54 0.54 8.39 9.62
N PHE A 55 -0.06 9.54 9.95
CA PHE A 55 -1.29 9.63 10.74
C PHE A 55 -2.51 9.90 9.87
N ARG A 56 -3.61 9.19 10.16
CA ARG A 56 -4.93 9.41 9.52
C ARG A 56 -6.03 9.31 10.56
N VAL A 57 -6.95 10.24 10.57
CA VAL A 57 -8.09 10.28 11.52
C VAL A 57 -9.02 9.10 11.26
N VAL A 58 -9.42 8.42 12.32
CA VAL A 58 -10.42 7.35 12.30
C VAL A 58 -11.67 7.84 13.01
N ARG A 59 -12.80 7.85 12.31
CA ARG A 59 -14.10 8.19 12.89
C ARG A 59 -14.76 6.91 13.39
N LEU A 60 -14.69 6.67 14.70
CA LEU A 60 -15.24 5.49 15.35
C LEU A 60 -16.73 5.62 15.68
N ASP A 61 -17.17 6.82 16.00
CA ASP A 61 -18.58 7.12 16.15
C ASP A 61 -19.18 7.11 14.72
N ARG A 62 -19.82 6.02 14.35
CA ARG A 62 -20.78 6.06 13.23
C ARG A 62 -21.91 6.92 13.73
N ALA A 63 -21.77 8.17 13.45
CA ALA A 63 -22.64 9.19 13.87
C ALA A 63 -24.07 8.83 13.46
N ASP A 64 -25.01 9.11 14.35
CA ASP A 64 -26.21 9.78 13.97
C ASP A 64 -25.98 10.53 12.65
N PRO A 65 -26.68 10.23 11.53
CA PRO A 65 -26.50 10.94 10.27
C PRO A 65 -26.50 12.44 10.45
N ASP A 66 -27.30 12.97 11.40
CA ASP A 66 -27.38 14.39 11.74
C ASP A 66 -26.11 14.91 12.47
N ALA A 67 -25.32 14.05 13.08
CA ALA A 67 -24.06 14.45 13.72
C ALA A 67 -22.91 14.55 12.71
N ASP A 68 -22.98 13.88 11.58
CA ASP A 68 -21.98 13.98 10.50
C ASP A 68 -22.03 15.35 9.81
N GLU A 69 -23.22 15.94 9.68
CA GLU A 69 -23.39 17.30 9.16
C GLU A 69 -22.77 18.37 10.06
N ARG A 70 -22.65 18.09 11.36
CA ARG A 70 -22.07 19.04 12.34
C ARG A 70 -20.56 19.01 12.40
N GLY A 71 -19.91 18.04 11.75
CA GLY A 71 -18.47 17.92 11.73
C GLY A 71 -17.84 17.31 13.00
N ILE A 72 -16.52 17.26 13.03
CA ILE A 72 -15.71 16.69 14.12
C ILE A 72 -15.78 17.61 15.35
N ASP A 73 -16.10 17.04 16.52
CA ASP A 73 -16.17 17.76 17.78
C ASP A 73 -14.75 18.05 18.32
N PRO A 74 -14.32 19.31 18.40
CA PRO A 74 -12.98 19.65 18.86
C PRO A 74 -12.75 19.41 20.36
N ALA A 75 -13.80 19.23 21.15
CA ALA A 75 -13.69 18.89 22.57
C ALA A 75 -13.41 17.40 22.81
N LYS A 76 -13.60 16.57 21.79
CA LYS A 76 -13.36 15.13 21.88
C LYS A 76 -11.96 14.76 21.35
N PRO A 77 -11.30 13.75 21.95
CA PRO A 77 -10.06 13.23 21.41
C PRO A 77 -10.23 12.68 19.99
N LEU A 78 -9.26 12.96 19.13
CA LEU A 78 -9.14 12.32 17.83
C LEU A 78 -8.48 10.95 17.98
N ILE A 79 -9.07 9.93 17.40
CA ILE A 79 -8.41 8.64 17.23
C ILE A 79 -7.71 8.67 15.87
N LEU A 80 -6.44 8.30 15.87
CA LEU A 80 -5.59 8.26 14.69
C LEU A 80 -5.16 6.80 14.42
N ARG A 81 -5.30 6.36 13.18
CA ARG A 81 -4.52 5.23 12.70
C ARG A 81 -3.13 5.74 12.32
N ALA A 82 -2.14 5.01 12.77
CA ALA A 82 -0.73 5.26 12.46
C ALA A 82 -0.15 4.12 11.62
N GLU A 83 0.74 4.45 10.67
CA GLU A 83 1.56 3.49 9.94
C GLU A 83 2.99 4.02 9.89
N ASN A 84 3.93 3.28 10.45
CA ASN A 84 5.35 3.60 10.32
C ASN A 84 5.82 3.19 8.91
N LEU A 85 6.30 4.14 8.12
CA LEU A 85 6.69 3.90 6.73
C LEU A 85 8.03 3.16 6.59
N GLU A 86 8.79 3.02 7.69
CA GLU A 86 10.04 2.26 7.69
C GLU A 86 9.83 0.79 8.08
N THR A 87 9.05 0.53 9.14
CA THR A 87 8.83 -0.84 9.65
C THR A 87 7.56 -1.47 9.13
N ARG A 88 6.63 -0.68 8.61
CA ARG A 88 5.25 -1.05 8.26
C ARG A 88 4.38 -1.40 9.46
N ASP A 89 4.87 -1.25 10.67
CA ASP A 89 4.06 -1.39 11.87
C ASP A 89 2.89 -0.40 11.83
N THR A 90 1.73 -0.86 12.25
CA THR A 90 0.59 0.02 12.39
C THR A 90 0.22 0.21 13.86
N GLY A 91 -0.63 1.19 14.13
CA GLY A 91 -1.05 1.46 15.48
C GLY A 91 -2.27 2.35 15.56
N VAL A 92 -2.70 2.57 16.81
CA VAL A 92 -3.76 3.50 17.19
C VAL A 92 -3.17 4.54 18.11
N TRP A 93 -3.40 5.80 17.82
CA TRP A 93 -2.93 6.94 18.59
C TRP A 93 -4.10 7.86 18.92
N ARG A 94 -3.90 8.73 19.90
CA ARG A 94 -4.86 9.75 20.31
C ARG A 94 -4.22 11.11 20.23
N ALA A 95 -4.93 12.08 19.64
CA ALA A 95 -4.53 13.49 19.58
C ALA A 95 -5.66 14.39 20.08
N SER A 96 -5.34 15.64 20.40
CA SER A 96 -6.27 16.65 20.86
C SER A 96 -6.39 17.79 19.83
N LEU A 97 -7.62 18.28 19.64
CA LEU A 97 -7.88 19.54 18.94
C LEU A 97 -8.00 20.73 19.90
N ALA A 98 -8.09 20.49 21.22
CA ALA A 98 -8.26 21.50 22.22
C ALA A 98 -6.94 22.11 22.72
N ASP A 99 -5.84 21.37 22.64
CA ASP A 99 -4.52 21.75 23.10
C ASP A 99 -3.41 21.40 22.10
N GLU A 100 -2.18 21.79 22.38
CA GLU A 100 -0.99 21.58 21.55
C GLU A 100 -0.16 20.36 21.97
N SER A 101 -0.74 19.45 22.77
CA SER A 101 -0.04 18.24 23.21
C SER A 101 0.33 17.34 22.03
N ALA A 102 1.47 16.68 22.14
CA ALA A 102 1.85 15.65 21.19
C ALA A 102 0.88 14.45 21.24
N PRO A 103 0.63 13.77 20.13
CA PRO A 103 -0.24 12.61 20.13
C PRO A 103 0.32 11.49 21.01
N THR A 104 -0.57 10.78 21.70
CA THR A 104 -0.24 9.66 22.58
C THR A 104 -0.45 8.35 21.85
N GLN A 105 0.56 7.46 21.86
CA GLN A 105 0.45 6.11 21.36
C GLN A 105 -0.41 5.28 22.31
N LEU A 106 -1.44 4.61 21.78
CA LEU A 106 -2.31 3.70 22.53
C LEU A 106 -1.97 2.24 22.24
N LEU A 107 -1.69 1.92 20.97
CA LEU A 107 -1.41 0.59 20.51
C LEU A 107 -0.46 0.66 19.32
N THR A 108 0.53 -0.25 19.21
CA THR A 108 1.38 -0.38 18.04
C THR A 108 1.99 -1.79 17.96
N GLY A 109 2.40 -2.20 16.77
CA GLY A 109 3.12 -3.45 16.54
C GLY A 109 3.13 -3.89 15.08
N PRO A 110 3.81 -5.02 14.80
CA PRO A 110 3.94 -5.60 13.45
C PRO A 110 2.64 -6.29 13.01
N ARG A 111 1.55 -5.52 13.01
CA ARG A 111 0.19 -5.96 12.64
C ARG A 111 -0.54 -4.86 11.89
N SER A 112 -1.58 -5.23 11.15
CA SER A 112 -2.54 -4.27 10.61
C SER A 112 -3.67 -4.10 11.61
N TYR A 113 -3.57 -3.07 12.46
CA TYR A 113 -4.65 -2.68 13.38
C TYR A 113 -5.66 -1.80 12.66
N ARG A 114 -6.93 -2.23 12.67
CA ARG A 114 -8.02 -1.50 12.04
C ARG A 114 -9.16 -1.31 13.03
N PRO A 115 -9.22 -0.18 13.75
CA PRO A 115 -10.41 0.21 14.49
C PRO A 115 -11.60 0.35 13.55
N LEU A 116 -12.74 -0.24 13.89
CA LEU A 116 -13.92 -0.31 13.04
C LEU A 116 -15.02 0.64 13.52
N LEU A 117 -15.39 0.53 14.80
CA LEU A 117 -16.44 1.33 15.39
C LEU A 117 -16.37 1.31 16.92
N LYS A 118 -17.00 2.30 17.56
CA LYS A 118 -17.21 2.39 19.00
C LYS A 118 -18.69 2.24 19.33
N ALA A 119 -19.00 1.52 20.41
CA ALA A 119 -20.36 1.41 20.91
C ALA A 119 -20.89 2.79 21.35
N ARG A 120 -22.19 3.05 21.08
CA ARG A 120 -22.82 4.34 21.41
C ARG A 120 -22.90 4.57 22.92
N ASN A 121 -23.30 3.56 23.68
CA ASN A 121 -23.66 3.66 25.09
C ASN A 121 -22.69 2.90 26.03
N ALA A 122 -21.54 2.47 25.52
CA ALA A 122 -20.53 1.79 26.31
C ALA A 122 -19.13 2.17 25.84
N ASP A 123 -18.15 2.06 26.73
CA ASP A 123 -16.75 2.23 26.35
C ASP A 123 -16.19 0.91 25.76
N VAL A 124 -16.69 0.57 24.59
CA VAL A 124 -16.31 -0.62 23.82
C VAL A 124 -15.98 -0.22 22.40
N VAL A 125 -14.79 -0.55 21.97
CA VAL A 125 -14.30 -0.36 20.59
C VAL A 125 -14.11 -1.72 19.94
N LEU A 126 -14.64 -1.88 18.73
CA LEU A 126 -14.46 -3.05 17.88
C LEU A 126 -13.33 -2.79 16.88
N LEU A 127 -12.41 -3.75 16.74
CA LEU A 127 -11.30 -3.66 15.78
C LEU A 127 -10.92 -5.04 15.24
N THR A 128 -10.10 -5.04 14.18
CA THR A 128 -9.35 -6.22 13.72
C THR A 128 -7.85 -5.97 13.89
N ALA A 129 -7.09 -7.04 14.11
CA ALA A 129 -5.63 -7.03 14.18
C ALA A 129 -5.09 -8.23 13.39
N THR A 130 -4.59 -7.98 12.17
CA THR A 130 -4.15 -9.05 11.26
C THR A 130 -2.65 -9.09 11.11
N THR A 131 -2.14 -10.26 10.72
CA THR A 131 -0.82 -10.44 10.11
C THR A 131 -1.01 -11.24 8.82
N PHE A 132 0.07 -11.58 8.13
CA PHE A 132 0.00 -12.50 7.00
C PHE A 132 -0.63 -13.85 7.40
N SER A 133 -0.36 -14.33 8.62
CA SER A 133 -0.84 -15.61 9.13
C SER A 133 -1.99 -15.54 10.13
N ASP A 134 -2.31 -14.35 10.66
CA ASP A 134 -3.44 -14.17 11.59
C ASP A 134 -4.63 -13.54 10.88
N ASP A 135 -5.77 -14.20 10.92
CA ASP A 135 -7.01 -13.77 10.27
C ASP A 135 -7.62 -12.52 10.92
N ALA A 136 -8.59 -11.95 10.23
CA ALA A 136 -9.32 -10.74 10.66
C ALA A 136 -10.37 -11.05 11.75
N ASP A 137 -9.99 -11.76 12.81
CA ASP A 137 -10.86 -11.92 13.95
C ASP A 137 -11.26 -10.59 14.57
N LEU A 138 -12.53 -10.49 14.96
CA LEU A 138 -13.00 -9.35 15.70
C LEU A 138 -12.44 -9.39 17.13
N GLN A 139 -11.98 -8.23 17.55
CA GLN A 139 -11.49 -7.99 18.90
C GLN A 139 -12.20 -6.79 19.51
N VAL A 140 -12.40 -6.82 20.81
CA VAL A 140 -12.95 -5.71 21.58
C VAL A 140 -11.91 -5.16 22.53
N THR A 141 -11.99 -3.87 22.77
CA THR A 141 -11.18 -3.12 23.72
C THR A 141 -11.99 -1.91 24.24
N ASP A 142 -11.45 -1.16 25.16
CA ASP A 142 -11.97 0.15 25.58
C ASP A 142 -11.29 1.30 24.79
N SER A 143 -11.63 2.53 25.11
CA SER A 143 -11.05 3.73 24.48
C SER A 143 -9.57 3.96 24.82
N THR A 144 -8.99 3.18 25.75
CA THR A 144 -7.56 3.22 26.07
C THR A 144 -6.73 2.28 25.22
N PHE A 145 -7.35 1.30 24.56
CA PHE A 145 -6.70 0.23 23.79
C PHE A 145 -5.68 -0.60 24.60
N SER A 146 -5.84 -0.64 25.92
CA SER A 146 -4.88 -1.29 26.82
C SER A 146 -4.92 -2.82 26.76
N LYS A 147 -6.08 -3.38 26.44
CA LYS A 147 -6.27 -4.84 26.34
C LYS A 147 -7.17 -5.18 25.17
N LEU A 148 -6.68 -6.03 24.28
CA LEU A 148 -7.44 -6.60 23.18
C LEU A 148 -8.01 -7.96 23.61
N THR A 149 -9.30 -8.16 23.42
CA THR A 149 -9.98 -9.45 23.69
C THR A 149 -10.60 -9.95 22.41
N ARG A 150 -10.14 -11.09 21.91
CA ARG A 150 -10.71 -11.76 20.74
C ARG A 150 -12.10 -12.25 21.02
N VAL A 151 -13.07 -11.98 20.16
CA VAL A 151 -14.49 -12.36 20.32
C VAL A 151 -15.02 -13.24 19.19
N THR A 152 -14.22 -13.45 18.12
CA THR A 152 -14.54 -14.41 17.06
C THR A 152 -13.40 -15.40 16.86
N ASN A 153 -13.67 -16.48 16.16
CA ASN A 153 -12.68 -17.46 15.70
C ASN A 153 -13.03 -17.81 14.25
N VAL A 154 -12.60 -16.96 13.32
CA VAL A 154 -12.86 -17.15 11.89
C VAL A 154 -11.84 -18.12 11.28
N ASN A 155 -12.27 -18.90 10.29
CA ASN A 155 -11.43 -19.83 9.54
C ASN A 155 -10.58 -20.80 10.42
N PRO A 156 -11.15 -21.48 11.42
CA PRO A 156 -10.38 -22.38 12.30
C PRO A 156 -9.69 -23.51 11.53
N GLN A 157 -10.25 -23.94 10.39
CA GLN A 157 -9.69 -24.95 9.49
C GLN A 157 -8.32 -24.54 8.92
N LYS A 158 -7.95 -23.26 8.99
CA LYS A 158 -6.62 -22.79 8.57
C LYS A 158 -5.48 -23.46 9.33
N ALA A 159 -5.72 -23.91 10.55
CA ALA A 159 -4.74 -24.66 11.36
C ALA A 159 -4.31 -25.99 10.73
N GLU A 160 -5.07 -26.51 9.76
CA GLU A 160 -4.75 -27.73 9.03
C GLU A 160 -3.91 -27.46 7.76
N LEU A 161 -3.63 -26.19 7.44
CA LEU A 161 -2.95 -25.76 6.23
C LEU A 161 -1.58 -25.17 6.56
N LEU A 162 -0.59 -25.43 5.70
CA LEU A 162 0.67 -24.71 5.72
C LEU A 162 0.43 -23.28 5.23
N TRP A 163 0.81 -22.29 6.02
CA TRP A 163 0.55 -20.89 5.69
C TRP A 163 1.80 -20.09 5.36
N GLY A 164 2.79 -20.09 6.22
CA GLY A 164 4.04 -19.38 6.06
C GLY A 164 4.12 -18.04 6.80
N ALA A 165 5.17 -17.29 6.50
CA ALA A 165 5.49 -16.03 7.17
C ALA A 165 5.87 -14.94 6.16
N ALA A 166 5.68 -13.67 6.55
CA ALA A 166 6.07 -12.49 5.77
C ALA A 166 7.26 -11.77 6.44
N GLU A 167 8.20 -11.32 5.64
CA GLU A 167 9.38 -10.54 6.05
C GLU A 167 9.47 -9.27 5.23
N LEU A 168 9.66 -8.11 5.88
CA LEU A 168 9.95 -6.86 5.20
C LEU A 168 11.42 -6.85 4.78
N ILE A 169 11.67 -6.66 3.48
CA ILE A 169 13.02 -6.49 2.95
C ILE A 169 13.25 -5.06 2.48
N THR A 170 14.51 -4.65 2.45
CA THR A 170 14.97 -3.41 1.85
C THR A 170 15.95 -3.71 0.74
N TYR A 171 15.92 -2.92 -0.32
CA TYR A 171 16.84 -3.01 -1.44
C TYR A 171 17.07 -1.63 -2.05
N LYS A 172 18.06 -1.52 -2.91
CA LYS A 172 18.32 -0.28 -3.66
C LYS A 172 18.07 -0.52 -5.14
N THR A 173 17.39 0.43 -5.77
CA THR A 173 17.23 0.45 -7.22
C THR A 173 18.57 0.67 -7.93
N ILE A 174 18.61 0.47 -9.25
CA ILE A 174 19.84 0.71 -10.06
C ILE A 174 20.37 2.14 -9.86
N ASP A 175 19.49 3.12 -9.67
CA ASP A 175 19.83 4.53 -9.41
C ASP A 175 20.00 4.87 -7.92
N GLY A 176 20.11 3.85 -7.06
CA GLY A 176 20.43 3.98 -5.62
C GLY A 176 19.27 4.37 -4.71
N LEU A 177 18.03 4.47 -5.21
CA LEU A 177 16.86 4.76 -4.37
C LEU A 177 16.56 3.57 -3.46
N ALA A 178 16.47 3.80 -2.14
CA ALA A 178 16.08 2.77 -1.19
C ALA A 178 14.57 2.50 -1.27
N LEU A 179 14.20 1.25 -1.49
CA LEU A 179 12.84 0.76 -1.55
C LEU A 179 12.63 -0.44 -0.63
N LYS A 180 11.37 -0.84 -0.46
CA LYS A 180 10.96 -1.98 0.35
C LYS A 180 10.23 -3.02 -0.50
N GLY A 181 10.20 -4.24 0.01
CA GLY A 181 9.38 -5.31 -0.52
C GLY A 181 8.94 -6.23 0.60
N ALA A 182 7.90 -7.03 0.37
CA ALA A 182 7.55 -8.11 1.26
C ALA A 182 7.98 -9.44 0.64
N LEU A 183 8.74 -10.22 1.41
CA LEU A 183 9.15 -11.58 1.08
C LEU A 183 8.33 -12.56 1.93
N TYR A 184 7.59 -13.43 1.25
CA TYR A 184 6.78 -14.46 1.88
C TYR A 184 7.49 -15.80 1.75
N LYS A 185 7.56 -16.55 2.84
CA LYS A 185 8.28 -17.81 2.96
C LYS A 185 7.35 -18.94 3.40
N PRO A 186 7.55 -20.18 2.95
CA PRO A 186 6.84 -21.35 3.46
C PRO A 186 6.96 -21.46 5.00
N GLU A 187 5.97 -22.07 5.64
CA GLU A 187 5.99 -22.31 7.08
C GLU A 187 7.16 -23.20 7.51
N ASN A 188 7.51 -24.18 6.68
CA ASN A 188 8.63 -25.10 6.87
C ASN A 188 9.90 -24.64 6.14
N PHE A 189 10.11 -23.33 6.02
CA PHE A 189 11.27 -22.75 5.35
C PHE A 189 12.58 -23.20 5.99
N ASP A 190 13.50 -23.71 5.17
CA ASP A 190 14.86 -24.11 5.55
C ASP A 190 15.86 -23.29 4.71
N PRO A 191 16.68 -22.40 5.30
CA PRO A 191 17.63 -21.56 4.58
C PRO A 191 18.73 -22.33 3.83
N LYS A 192 18.88 -23.64 4.09
CA LYS A 192 19.83 -24.50 3.40
C LYS A 192 19.29 -25.10 2.10
N LYS A 193 18.00 -24.98 1.84
CA LYS A 193 17.33 -25.46 0.61
C LYS A 193 17.23 -24.36 -0.41
N LYS A 194 17.06 -24.76 -1.68
CA LYS A 194 16.73 -23.85 -2.77
C LYS A 194 15.22 -23.88 -3.04
N TYR A 195 14.65 -22.69 -3.28
CA TYR A 195 13.23 -22.51 -3.51
C TYR A 195 12.97 -21.79 -4.82
N PRO A 196 11.94 -22.15 -5.58
CA PRO A 196 11.46 -21.33 -6.67
C PRO A 196 10.93 -20.00 -6.12
N LEU A 197 11.12 -18.92 -6.87
CA LEU A 197 10.66 -17.58 -6.53
C LEU A 197 9.57 -17.12 -7.50
N MET A 198 8.40 -16.73 -6.97
CA MET A 198 7.38 -16.01 -7.71
C MET A 198 7.44 -14.52 -7.32
N VAL A 199 7.66 -13.66 -8.31
CA VAL A 199 7.63 -12.20 -8.12
C VAL A 199 6.25 -11.70 -8.55
N TYR A 200 5.53 -11.03 -7.66
CA TYR A 200 4.26 -10.38 -7.99
C TYR A 200 4.41 -8.87 -7.94
N ILE A 201 4.02 -8.20 -9.02
CA ILE A 201 4.19 -6.75 -9.15
C ILE A 201 2.89 -6.03 -9.46
N TYR A 202 2.79 -4.81 -8.90
CA TYR A 202 1.76 -3.83 -9.27
C TYR A 202 2.32 -2.41 -9.17
N GLU A 203 2.33 -1.82 -7.98
CA GLU A 203 2.95 -0.52 -7.67
C GLU A 203 3.74 -0.60 -6.36
N ARG A 204 3.15 -0.15 -5.25
CA ARG A 204 3.69 -0.34 -3.90
C ARG A 204 2.87 -1.40 -3.20
N LEU A 205 3.52 -2.42 -2.69
CA LEU A 205 2.88 -3.56 -2.07
C LEU A 205 3.39 -3.85 -0.66
N SER A 206 4.54 -3.29 -0.27
CA SER A 206 5.12 -3.53 1.06
C SER A 206 4.21 -3.11 2.22
N GLN A 207 3.32 -2.12 2.01
CA GLN A 207 2.33 -1.71 3.01
C GLN A 207 1.27 -2.77 3.33
N THR A 208 1.17 -3.81 2.52
CA THR A 208 0.20 -4.91 2.74
C THR A 208 0.77 -6.07 3.53
N ILE A 209 2.03 -6.01 3.96
CA ILE A 209 2.77 -7.10 4.62
C ILE A 209 2.03 -7.69 5.83
N HIS A 210 1.28 -6.87 6.56
CA HIS A 210 0.52 -7.28 7.73
C HIS A 210 -0.96 -7.57 7.44
N ASN A 211 -1.38 -7.54 6.17
CA ASN A 211 -2.75 -7.91 5.81
C ASN A 211 -2.86 -9.42 5.69
N PHE A 212 -3.93 -9.98 6.24
CA PHE A 212 -4.28 -11.37 6.00
C PHE A 212 -4.82 -11.53 4.57
N PRO A 213 -4.17 -12.33 3.72
CA PRO A 213 -4.62 -12.55 2.34
C PRO A 213 -5.63 -13.71 2.31
N ALA A 214 -6.91 -13.42 2.52
CA ALA A 214 -7.96 -14.44 2.45
C ALA A 214 -7.96 -15.13 1.06
N PRO A 215 -7.83 -16.45 0.99
CA PRO A 215 -7.90 -17.18 -0.27
C PRO A 215 -9.25 -16.98 -0.95
N ARG A 216 -9.21 -16.50 -2.19
CA ARG A 216 -10.41 -16.27 -3.01
C ARG A 216 -10.03 -16.25 -4.48
N PRO A 217 -10.94 -16.62 -5.40
CA PRO A 217 -10.73 -16.37 -6.83
C PRO A 217 -10.49 -14.88 -7.08
N SER A 218 -9.39 -14.56 -7.75
CA SER A 218 -8.96 -13.18 -7.99
C SER A 218 -8.06 -13.12 -9.21
N SER A 219 -7.98 -11.95 -9.84
CA SER A 219 -6.97 -11.61 -10.83
C SER A 219 -5.60 -11.29 -10.22
N SER A 220 -5.52 -11.19 -8.88
CA SER A 220 -4.27 -11.02 -8.14
C SER A 220 -3.73 -12.37 -7.69
N ILE A 221 -2.42 -12.42 -7.40
CA ILE A 221 -1.76 -13.62 -6.89
C ILE A 221 -2.42 -14.14 -5.60
N SER A 222 -2.54 -15.45 -5.48
CA SER A 222 -2.84 -16.12 -4.21
C SER A 222 -1.52 -16.44 -3.49
N ILE A 223 -0.99 -15.50 -2.72
CA ILE A 223 0.29 -15.68 -2.00
C ILE A 223 0.26 -16.94 -1.12
N PRO A 224 -0.80 -17.22 -0.31
CA PRO A 224 -0.86 -18.43 0.49
C PRO A 224 -0.75 -19.72 -0.34
N TYR A 225 -1.35 -19.74 -1.53
CA TYR A 225 -1.24 -20.91 -2.42
C TYR A 225 0.19 -21.19 -2.82
N TYR A 226 0.96 -20.18 -3.22
CA TYR A 226 2.35 -20.36 -3.62
C TYR A 226 3.23 -20.80 -2.44
N VAL A 227 3.14 -20.11 -1.30
CA VAL A 227 4.00 -20.45 -0.15
C VAL A 227 3.66 -21.81 0.45
N SER A 228 2.38 -22.23 0.48
CA SER A 228 1.99 -23.56 0.94
C SER A 228 2.46 -24.68 -0.01
N ASN A 229 2.76 -24.35 -1.26
CA ASN A 229 3.34 -25.26 -2.24
C ASN A 229 4.87 -25.13 -2.38
N GLY A 230 5.54 -24.51 -1.40
CA GLY A 230 6.99 -24.46 -1.31
C GLY A 230 7.65 -23.40 -2.17
N TYR A 231 6.94 -22.35 -2.60
CA TYR A 231 7.51 -21.20 -3.28
C TYR A 231 7.84 -20.08 -2.29
N LEU A 232 8.85 -19.30 -2.61
CA LEU A 232 8.98 -17.94 -2.12
C LEU A 232 8.11 -17.02 -2.95
N VAL A 233 7.53 -15.99 -2.33
CA VAL A 233 6.84 -14.92 -3.07
C VAL A 233 7.46 -13.58 -2.69
N LEU A 234 7.82 -12.76 -3.69
CA LEU A 234 8.34 -11.41 -3.50
C LEU A 234 7.37 -10.39 -4.08
N THR A 235 7.00 -9.39 -3.29
CA THR A 235 6.22 -8.23 -3.75
C THR A 235 7.02 -6.95 -3.54
N PRO A 236 7.83 -6.53 -4.53
CA PRO A 236 8.66 -5.34 -4.42
C PRO A 236 7.84 -4.06 -4.61
N ASP A 237 8.24 -2.97 -3.95
CA ASP A 237 7.74 -1.63 -4.24
C ASP A 237 8.37 -1.10 -5.53
N ILE A 238 7.58 -0.40 -6.34
CA ILE A 238 8.05 0.25 -7.56
C ILE A 238 7.89 1.77 -7.44
N ALA A 239 8.96 2.49 -7.69
CA ALA A 239 8.98 3.94 -7.78
C ALA A 239 9.10 4.37 -9.25
N TYR A 240 8.26 5.32 -9.66
CA TYR A 240 8.15 5.71 -11.05
C TYR A 240 8.79 7.08 -11.33
N THR A 241 9.41 7.17 -12.50
CA THR A 241 9.77 8.43 -13.15
C THR A 241 8.71 8.76 -14.19
N VAL A 242 8.16 9.97 -14.15
CA VAL A 242 7.18 10.43 -15.15
C VAL A 242 7.81 10.38 -16.55
N GLY A 243 7.11 9.80 -17.49
CA GLY A 243 7.54 9.59 -18.87
C GLY A 243 8.27 8.25 -19.10
N ALA A 244 8.58 7.50 -18.05
CA ALA A 244 9.34 6.25 -18.14
C ALA A 244 8.79 5.13 -17.24
N PRO A 245 7.49 4.78 -17.30
CA PRO A 245 6.92 3.76 -16.43
C PRO A 245 7.50 2.35 -16.64
N GLY A 246 7.76 1.94 -17.88
CA GLY A 246 8.40 0.65 -18.18
C GLY A 246 9.81 0.53 -17.62
N PRO A 247 10.74 1.43 -17.98
CA PRO A 247 12.07 1.48 -17.39
C PRO A 247 12.07 1.60 -15.87
N SER A 248 11.07 2.29 -15.28
CA SER A 248 10.92 2.40 -13.82
C SER A 248 10.64 1.05 -13.17
N ALA A 249 9.77 0.23 -13.75
CA ALA A 249 9.52 -1.12 -13.26
C ALA A 249 10.80 -1.97 -13.30
N LEU A 250 11.49 -1.97 -14.44
CA LEU A 250 12.71 -2.75 -14.64
C LEU A 250 13.79 -2.40 -13.59
N LYS A 251 14.09 -1.12 -13.41
CA LYS A 251 15.11 -0.64 -12.47
C LYS A 251 14.80 -0.90 -11.00
N CYS A 252 13.53 -1.14 -10.66
CA CYS A 252 13.12 -1.46 -9.29
C CYS A 252 13.04 -2.98 -9.05
N VAL A 253 12.47 -3.72 -10.00
CA VAL A 253 12.14 -5.14 -9.81
C VAL A 253 13.39 -6.02 -9.89
N LEU A 254 14.30 -5.79 -10.86
CA LEU A 254 15.51 -6.60 -10.98
C LEU A 254 16.39 -6.53 -9.74
N PRO A 255 16.74 -5.37 -9.17
CA PRO A 255 17.51 -5.31 -7.93
C PRO A 255 16.78 -5.91 -6.72
N ALA A 256 15.45 -5.86 -6.68
CA ALA A 256 14.69 -6.53 -5.62
C ALA A 256 14.82 -8.06 -5.70
N VAL A 257 14.80 -8.62 -6.91
CA VAL A 257 15.05 -10.04 -7.16
C VAL A 257 16.46 -10.41 -6.75
N ASP A 258 17.46 -9.64 -7.19
CA ASP A 258 18.86 -9.90 -6.89
C ASP A 258 19.13 -9.85 -5.37
N ALA A 259 18.54 -8.89 -4.65
CA ALA A 259 18.66 -8.82 -3.19
C ALA A 259 18.08 -10.05 -2.45
N VAL A 260 17.12 -10.76 -3.05
CA VAL A 260 16.61 -12.02 -2.49
C VAL A 260 17.47 -13.20 -2.92
N VAL A 261 17.97 -13.20 -4.14
CA VAL A 261 18.89 -14.24 -4.67
C VAL A 261 20.20 -14.29 -3.88
N GLU A 262 20.77 -13.12 -3.55
CA GLU A 262 21.98 -12.98 -2.75
C GLU A 262 21.88 -13.64 -1.36
N ARG A 263 20.67 -13.89 -0.85
CA ARG A 263 20.45 -14.60 0.41
C ARG A 263 20.75 -16.10 0.33
N GLY A 264 20.98 -16.64 -0.85
CA GLY A 264 21.52 -17.98 -1.07
C GLY A 264 20.49 -19.11 -1.11
N TYR A 265 19.21 -18.87 -0.92
CA TYR A 265 18.16 -19.91 -0.89
C TYR A 265 17.17 -19.86 -2.07
N VAL A 266 17.41 -19.02 -3.08
CA VAL A 266 16.62 -19.00 -4.32
C VAL A 266 17.23 -19.93 -5.35
N ASP A 267 16.40 -20.71 -6.05
CA ASP A 267 16.77 -21.37 -7.30
C ASP A 267 16.67 -20.36 -8.44
N GLU A 268 17.81 -19.91 -8.93
CA GLU A 268 17.91 -18.89 -9.98
C GLU A 268 17.35 -19.34 -11.33
N ASN A 269 17.21 -20.66 -11.56
CA ASN A 269 16.61 -21.22 -12.75
C ASN A 269 15.08 -21.35 -12.66
N ALA A 270 14.49 -21.03 -11.49
CA ALA A 270 13.07 -21.16 -11.21
C ALA A 270 12.47 -19.85 -10.67
N ILE A 271 12.75 -18.73 -11.35
CA ILE A 271 12.19 -17.42 -11.03
C ILE A 271 11.07 -17.10 -12.02
N GLY A 272 9.84 -16.96 -11.52
CA GLY A 272 8.68 -16.51 -12.28
C GLY A 272 8.24 -15.11 -11.89
N ILE A 273 7.49 -14.44 -12.79
CA ILE A 273 6.89 -13.14 -12.53
C ILE A 273 5.41 -13.13 -12.92
N GLN A 274 4.57 -12.56 -12.08
CA GLN A 274 3.12 -12.47 -12.27
C GLN A 274 2.61 -11.06 -11.98
N GLY A 275 1.62 -10.59 -12.75
CA GLY A 275 0.94 -9.32 -12.47
C GLY A 275 -0.23 -9.08 -13.39
N HIS A 276 -1.24 -8.38 -12.88
CA HIS A 276 -2.47 -8.10 -13.60
C HIS A 276 -2.59 -6.60 -13.90
N SER A 277 -3.28 -6.24 -14.99
CA SER A 277 -3.59 -4.85 -15.36
C SER A 277 -2.30 -4.02 -15.51
N TRP A 278 -2.07 -3.05 -14.61
CA TRP A 278 -0.83 -2.27 -14.61
C TRP A 278 0.42 -3.12 -14.33
N GLY A 279 0.30 -4.14 -13.49
CA GLY A 279 1.34 -5.17 -13.31
C GLY A 279 1.58 -5.97 -14.61
N GLY A 280 0.50 -6.35 -15.29
CA GLY A 280 0.58 -7.03 -16.59
C GLY A 280 1.31 -6.21 -17.65
N TYR A 281 1.01 -4.90 -17.74
CA TYR A 281 1.76 -3.97 -18.60
C TYR A 281 3.26 -4.01 -18.32
N GLN A 282 3.62 -3.87 -17.05
CA GLN A 282 5.02 -3.84 -16.64
C GLN A 282 5.74 -5.14 -17.01
N ILE A 283 5.09 -6.28 -16.83
CA ILE A 283 5.64 -7.58 -17.21
C ILE A 283 5.80 -7.68 -18.72
N ALA A 284 4.77 -7.31 -19.50
CA ALA A 284 4.86 -7.31 -20.95
C ALA A 284 6.03 -6.44 -21.46
N TYR A 285 6.30 -5.30 -20.80
CA TYR A 285 7.48 -4.48 -21.08
C TYR A 285 8.78 -5.18 -20.64
N MET A 286 8.82 -5.74 -19.42
CA MET A 286 10.05 -6.30 -18.88
C MET A 286 10.54 -7.52 -19.66
N VAL A 287 9.66 -8.39 -20.15
CA VAL A 287 10.07 -9.59 -20.91
C VAL A 287 10.67 -9.25 -22.28
N THR A 288 10.46 -8.04 -22.78
CA THR A 288 11.16 -7.54 -23.98
C THR A 288 12.55 -6.95 -23.67
N GLN A 289 12.89 -6.79 -22.37
CA GLN A 289 14.13 -6.12 -21.93
C GLN A 289 15.07 -7.05 -21.14
N THR A 290 14.58 -8.20 -20.67
CA THR A 290 15.38 -9.12 -19.83
C THR A 290 14.92 -10.56 -19.98
N THR A 291 15.87 -11.49 -19.86
CA THR A 291 15.64 -12.95 -19.80
C THR A 291 15.71 -13.51 -18.38
N ARG A 292 15.64 -12.65 -17.35
CA ARG A 292 15.80 -13.03 -15.93
C ARG A 292 14.71 -14.00 -15.45
N PHE A 293 13.53 -13.96 -16.04
CA PHE A 293 12.38 -14.76 -15.62
C PHE A 293 12.19 -16.00 -16.48
N ARG A 294 12.06 -17.17 -15.85
CA ARG A 294 11.80 -18.45 -16.50
C ARG A 294 10.35 -18.59 -16.98
N ALA A 295 9.44 -17.94 -16.31
CA ALA A 295 8.02 -17.88 -16.65
C ALA A 295 7.47 -16.48 -16.34
N ALA A 296 6.55 -15.99 -17.16
CA ALA A 296 5.91 -14.71 -16.99
C ALA A 296 4.39 -14.82 -17.26
N GLU A 297 3.59 -14.30 -16.34
CA GLU A 297 2.14 -14.14 -16.50
C GLU A 297 1.81 -12.64 -16.52
N ALA A 298 1.32 -12.15 -17.64
CA ALA A 298 0.92 -10.77 -17.86
C ALA A 298 -0.60 -10.69 -18.05
N GLY A 299 -1.35 -10.60 -16.96
CA GLY A 299 -2.82 -10.54 -16.98
C GLY A 299 -3.32 -9.19 -17.48
N ALA A 300 -4.18 -9.20 -18.51
CA ALA A 300 -4.81 -8.00 -19.08
C ALA A 300 -3.85 -6.82 -19.32
N PRO A 301 -2.72 -7.00 -20.02
CA PRO A 301 -1.69 -6.00 -20.18
C PRO A 301 -2.12 -4.86 -21.11
N VAL A 302 -1.55 -3.68 -20.90
CA VAL A 302 -1.52 -2.62 -21.91
C VAL A 302 -0.27 -2.81 -22.76
N ALA A 303 -0.42 -3.33 -23.99
CA ALA A 303 0.71 -3.56 -24.88
C ALA A 303 1.06 -2.36 -25.76
N ASN A 304 0.11 -1.44 -25.98
CA ASN A 304 0.27 -0.25 -26.81
C ASN A 304 -0.34 0.97 -26.12
N MET A 305 0.51 1.90 -25.67
CA MET A 305 0.10 3.10 -24.95
C MET A 305 -0.70 4.07 -25.83
N VAL A 306 -0.43 4.13 -27.14
CA VAL A 306 -1.13 5.03 -28.06
C VAL A 306 -2.60 4.61 -28.22
N SER A 307 -2.85 3.31 -28.50
CA SER A 307 -4.21 2.81 -28.63
C SER A 307 -4.97 2.85 -27.30
N ALA A 308 -4.28 2.56 -26.19
CA ALA A 308 -4.87 2.58 -24.87
C ALA A 308 -5.24 4.00 -24.40
N TYR A 309 -4.45 5.01 -24.75
CA TYR A 309 -4.73 6.42 -24.47
C TYR A 309 -6.10 6.84 -25.06
N ASN A 310 -6.37 6.46 -26.29
CA ASN A 310 -7.63 6.78 -26.99
C ASN A 310 -8.76 5.79 -26.66
N GLY A 311 -8.50 4.80 -25.81
CA GLY A 311 -9.47 3.79 -25.43
C GLY A 311 -10.53 4.31 -24.44
N ILE A 312 -11.68 3.67 -24.44
CA ILE A 312 -12.77 3.89 -23.49
C ILE A 312 -12.87 2.70 -22.54
N ARG A 313 -13.09 2.96 -21.27
CA ARG A 313 -13.46 1.92 -20.31
C ARG A 313 -14.91 1.51 -20.51
N TRP A 314 -15.12 0.34 -21.08
CA TRP A 314 -16.46 -0.16 -21.42
C TRP A 314 -17.44 -0.17 -20.23
N GLY A 315 -16.96 -0.55 -19.05
CA GLY A 315 -17.80 -0.60 -17.85
C GLY A 315 -18.27 0.75 -17.32
N THR A 316 -17.63 1.87 -17.71
CA THR A 316 -17.95 3.21 -17.21
C THR A 316 -18.22 4.23 -18.31
N GLY A 317 -17.87 3.94 -19.57
CA GLY A 317 -17.94 4.88 -20.69
C GLY A 317 -16.91 6.01 -20.62
N LEU A 318 -15.99 6.03 -19.64
CA LEU A 318 -15.02 7.10 -19.44
C LEU A 318 -13.80 6.97 -20.36
N PRO A 319 -13.32 8.06 -20.96
CA PRO A 319 -12.07 8.07 -21.71
C PRO A 319 -10.88 7.83 -20.77
N ARG A 320 -9.76 7.33 -21.31
CA ARG A 320 -8.59 6.93 -20.52
C ARG A 320 -7.46 7.96 -20.51
N GLN A 321 -7.56 9.08 -21.22
CA GLN A 321 -6.49 10.08 -21.41
C GLN A 321 -5.89 10.53 -20.07
N PHE A 322 -6.71 10.91 -19.09
CA PHE A 322 -6.26 11.39 -17.78
C PHE A 322 -5.34 10.39 -17.06
N GLN A 323 -5.58 9.07 -17.29
CA GLN A 323 -4.77 8.01 -16.70
C GLN A 323 -3.32 8.06 -17.19
N TYR A 324 -3.11 8.39 -18.46
CA TYR A 324 -1.79 8.48 -19.07
C TYR A 324 -1.12 9.82 -18.79
N GLU A 325 -1.88 10.90 -18.80
CA GLU A 325 -1.36 12.24 -18.61
C GLU A 325 -0.97 12.51 -17.15
N GLN A 326 -1.81 12.11 -16.19
CA GLN A 326 -1.74 12.61 -14.82
C GLN A 326 -1.64 11.54 -13.73
N THR A 327 -2.17 10.32 -13.97
CA THR A 327 -2.28 9.32 -12.90
C THR A 327 -1.45 8.06 -13.16
N GLN A 328 -2.04 6.87 -13.10
CA GLN A 328 -1.36 5.58 -13.01
C GLN A 328 -0.29 5.33 -14.09
N SER A 329 -0.57 5.67 -15.35
CA SER A 329 0.35 5.35 -16.45
C SER A 329 1.55 6.30 -16.55
N ARG A 330 1.47 7.48 -15.92
CA ARG A 330 2.61 8.41 -15.71
C ARG A 330 3.41 8.75 -16.96
N ILE A 331 2.77 8.78 -18.13
CA ILE A 331 3.43 9.27 -19.36
C ILE A 331 3.67 10.79 -19.25
N GLY A 332 2.76 11.51 -18.58
CA GLY A 332 2.93 12.91 -18.21
C GLY A 332 2.53 13.90 -19.28
N GLY A 333 1.72 13.50 -20.25
CA GLY A 333 1.15 14.35 -21.28
C GLY A 333 0.53 13.53 -22.42
N THR A 334 0.15 14.25 -23.50
CA THR A 334 -0.53 13.67 -24.65
C THR A 334 0.46 13.01 -25.64
N PRO A 335 -0.01 12.10 -26.52
CA PRO A 335 0.83 11.52 -27.58
C PRO A 335 1.41 12.57 -28.56
N TRP A 336 0.72 13.69 -28.71
CA TRP A 336 1.19 14.80 -29.57
C TRP A 336 2.28 15.63 -28.92
N GLN A 337 2.27 15.75 -27.56
CA GLN A 337 3.32 16.44 -26.81
C GLN A 337 4.57 15.57 -26.63
N TYR A 338 4.37 14.25 -26.41
CA TYR A 338 5.44 13.33 -26.09
C TYR A 338 5.33 12.00 -26.86
N PRO A 339 5.34 12.02 -28.21
CA PRO A 339 5.13 10.80 -29.01
C PRO A 339 6.12 9.69 -28.68
N LEU A 340 7.40 10.02 -28.46
CA LEU A 340 8.43 9.03 -28.14
C LEU A 340 8.16 8.32 -26.80
N ARG A 341 7.65 9.02 -25.79
CA ARG A 341 7.31 8.37 -24.51
C ARG A 341 6.23 7.29 -24.68
N PHE A 342 5.27 7.51 -25.58
CA PHE A 342 4.24 6.51 -25.88
C PHE A 342 4.83 5.30 -26.60
N ILE A 343 5.75 5.52 -27.54
CA ILE A 343 6.42 4.44 -28.29
C ILE A 343 7.35 3.65 -27.36
N GLU A 344 8.26 4.34 -26.67
CA GLU A 344 9.29 3.74 -25.81
C GLU A 344 8.70 2.94 -24.64
N ASN A 345 7.52 3.28 -24.17
CA ASN A 345 6.83 2.56 -23.09
C ASN A 345 5.76 1.56 -23.60
N SER A 346 5.66 1.32 -24.89
CA SER A 346 4.73 0.34 -25.47
C SER A 346 5.45 -0.97 -25.80
N PRO A 347 5.17 -2.07 -25.08
CA PRO A 347 5.82 -3.36 -25.32
C PRO A 347 5.80 -3.82 -26.78
N VAL A 348 4.74 -3.51 -27.51
CA VAL A 348 4.55 -3.94 -28.90
C VAL A 348 5.66 -3.44 -29.86
N PHE A 349 6.39 -2.39 -29.50
CA PHE A 349 7.48 -1.86 -30.31
C PHE A 349 8.87 -2.45 -29.96
N HIS A 350 8.91 -3.47 -29.09
CA HIS A 350 10.14 -4.08 -28.57
C HIS A 350 10.07 -5.63 -28.64
N LEU A 351 9.41 -6.18 -29.68
CA LEU A 351 9.18 -7.63 -29.82
C LEU A 351 10.22 -8.37 -30.68
N ASP A 352 11.27 -7.68 -31.14
CA ASP A 352 12.37 -8.20 -31.95
C ASP A 352 13.44 -8.96 -31.14
#